data_e4996e0b468175d4da8100557b85d448
#
_entry.id   e4996e0b468175d4da8100557b85d448
#
_cell.length_a   1.000
_cell.length_b   1.000
_cell.length_c   1.000
_cell.angle_alpha   90.00
_cell.angle_beta   90.00
_cell.angle_gamma   90.00
#
_symmetry.space_group_name_H-M   'P 1'
#
loop_
_entity.id
_entity.type
_entity.pdbx_description
1 polymer ?
#
loop_
_entity_poly.entity_id
_entity_poly.type
_entity_poly.pdbx_seq_one_letter_code
_entity_poly.pdbx_strand_id
1 'polypeptide(L)'
;MNIFTPAKWTAAAMMLSASLAAVAQYPASSYTLSDDGTTLVKWTGTETAINMNSDPALAAVTAIDISAFNGNKNITSIVVGDKVTSIGKFAFMDCYALTSATLPNTLSLLDNAAFSGCDALTSVNIPALVTELKNSVFYGCSSLAEVTLPSTLTQIGSGTFAQCSALTAITVPEGVTELGEEAFTECTSLATVSLPETLTIIGPSAFEECSGLKNINFPADLSEVNSYAFAESGLENIDMSTIADEVYFGFNVFDSNKMLKSAILPANLTGGNTLFVYCSALESITVPETWTEVPVKMCQYCTSLKSLDLGNVETIKNTAFFGCSSLTDITWSEKLTAIDWNVFYDCSSITELNLPASLLTVDDYSFSDMSALRTVKVGKEALSFGANCFEGCTALEAFYCEAATPPALGSAAFANTSQASATLYVPAESKTAYSDASQWKNFGQIADINSGISDIENGIFTVTADKVCFGQRVDRADLFSTSGQMTRTVVNADEMPLTGLHPGVYIVRAAGASVRIVVR
;
A
#
# COMPACT_ATOMS: atom_id res chain seq x y z
N MET A 1 21.40 23.44 5.03
CA MET A 1 22.20 23.74 6.21
C MET A 1 21.31 24.49 7.20
N ASN A 2 20.47 23.75 7.91
CA ASN A 2 19.67 24.29 9.00
C ASN A 2 19.85 23.34 10.18
N ILE A 3 20.55 23.88 11.16
CA ILE A 3 20.95 23.23 12.40
C ILE A 3 19.72 23.16 13.29
N PHE A 4 19.15 21.97 13.49
CA PHE A 4 18.17 21.75 14.55
C PHE A 4 18.88 21.82 15.91
N THR A 5 18.64 22.88 16.64
CA THR A 5 18.98 22.98 18.05
C THR A 5 18.10 22.03 18.85
N PRO A 6 18.65 21.24 19.78
CA PRO A 6 17.84 20.39 20.65
C PRO A 6 16.94 21.28 21.52
N ALA A 7 15.64 21.07 21.41
CA ALA A 7 14.65 21.70 22.28
C ALA A 7 14.94 21.30 23.74
N LYS A 8 15.03 22.31 24.57
CA LYS A 8 15.24 22.17 26.00
C LYS A 8 14.09 21.36 26.60
N TRP A 9 14.33 20.12 26.95
CA TRP A 9 13.47 19.35 27.83
C TRP A 9 13.54 19.97 29.21
N THR A 10 12.57 20.81 29.51
CA THR A 10 12.40 21.36 30.85
C THR A 10 11.78 20.28 31.73
N ALA A 11 12.55 19.90 32.71
CA ALA A 11 12.19 19.13 33.88
C ALA A 11 10.81 19.50 34.46
N ALA A 12 9.78 18.76 34.03
CA ALA A 12 8.47 18.73 34.69
C ALA A 12 8.21 17.40 35.43
N ALA A 13 9.24 16.52 35.49
CA ALA A 13 9.17 15.23 36.16
C ALA A 13 9.94 15.18 37.51
N MET A 14 10.31 16.33 38.06
CA MET A 14 10.98 16.38 39.36
C MET A 14 10.35 17.45 40.25
N MET A 15 9.15 17.21 40.73
CA MET A 15 8.67 17.78 41.99
C MET A 15 7.47 16.97 42.52
N LEU A 16 7.74 15.70 42.89
CA LEU A 16 6.99 15.04 43.94
C LEU A 16 7.98 14.36 44.88
N SER A 17 8.94 15.14 45.35
CA SER A 17 9.76 14.77 46.47
C SER A 17 9.38 15.74 47.58
N ALA A 18 8.49 15.32 48.46
CA ALA A 18 8.60 15.71 49.83
C ALA A 18 7.31 15.42 50.62
N SER A 19 7.25 14.30 51.11
CA SER A 19 7.13 14.17 52.56
C SER A 19 7.44 12.74 52.85
N LEU A 20 8.68 12.48 53.27
CA LEU A 20 8.95 11.26 54.01
C LEU A 20 8.10 11.33 55.28
N ALA A 21 6.81 11.04 55.12
CA ALA A 21 6.01 10.57 56.23
C ALA A 21 6.54 9.18 56.62
N ALA A 22 6.63 8.94 57.87
CA ALA A 22 7.17 7.77 58.57
C ALA A 22 7.05 6.47 57.75
N VAL A 23 8.16 5.72 57.66
CA VAL A 23 8.29 4.39 57.04
C VAL A 23 7.09 3.53 57.42
N ALA A 24 6.14 3.42 56.53
CA ALA A 24 4.98 2.54 56.75
C ALA A 24 5.45 1.12 56.44
N GLN A 25 5.69 0.34 57.48
CA GLN A 25 5.79 -1.11 57.35
C GLN A 25 4.45 -1.65 56.94
N TYR A 26 4.39 -2.40 55.85
CA TYR A 26 3.15 -3.09 55.44
C TYR A 26 2.86 -4.22 56.44
N PRO A 27 1.60 -4.50 56.79
CA PRO A 27 1.24 -5.63 57.62
C PRO A 27 1.82 -6.93 57.00
N ALA A 28 2.37 -7.82 57.82
CA ALA A 28 2.89 -9.12 57.35
C ALA A 28 1.83 -10.00 56.64
N SER A 29 0.54 -9.68 56.85
CA SER A 29 -0.60 -10.29 56.17
C SER A 29 -0.86 -9.72 54.75
N SER A 30 -0.20 -8.61 54.38
CA SER A 30 -0.40 -7.94 53.09
C SER A 30 0.41 -8.61 51.97
N TYR A 31 1.37 -9.48 52.28
CA TYR A 31 2.16 -10.17 51.27
C TYR A 31 2.71 -11.54 51.76
N THR A 32 3.10 -12.36 50.82
CA THR A 32 3.77 -13.64 51.05
C THR A 32 5.13 -13.61 50.34
N LEU A 33 6.16 -13.97 51.08
CA LEU A 33 7.51 -14.19 50.53
C LEU A 33 7.81 -15.70 50.40
N SER A 34 8.78 -16.05 49.57
CA SER A 34 9.42 -17.38 49.56
C SER A 34 10.05 -17.71 50.90
N ASP A 35 10.31 -19.00 51.15
CA ASP A 35 10.90 -19.47 52.43
C ASP A 35 12.24 -18.80 52.76
N ASP A 36 13.01 -18.42 51.75
CA ASP A 36 14.30 -17.72 51.91
C ASP A 36 14.18 -16.18 51.95
N GLY A 37 12.93 -15.65 51.80
CA GLY A 37 12.63 -14.23 51.85
C GLY A 37 13.08 -13.44 50.61
N THR A 38 13.57 -14.11 49.56
CA THR A 38 14.14 -13.42 48.38
C THR A 38 13.13 -13.12 47.29
N THR A 39 11.95 -13.76 47.29
CA THR A 39 10.92 -13.62 46.24
C THR A 39 9.61 -13.16 46.85
N LEU A 40 9.02 -12.10 46.27
CA LEU A 40 7.63 -11.70 46.55
C LEU A 40 6.68 -12.62 45.78
N VAL A 41 6.06 -13.58 46.49
CA VAL A 41 5.22 -14.62 45.91
C VAL A 41 3.78 -14.08 45.64
N LYS A 42 3.23 -13.33 46.60
CA LYS A 42 1.86 -12.81 46.45
C LYS A 42 1.68 -11.54 47.25
N TRP A 43 0.95 -10.57 46.68
CA TRP A 43 0.40 -9.40 47.37
C TRP A 43 -1.09 -9.60 47.62
N THR A 44 -1.53 -9.45 48.85
CA THR A 44 -2.93 -9.58 49.30
C THR A 44 -3.42 -8.34 50.05
N GLY A 45 -2.53 -7.35 50.19
CA GLY A 45 -2.86 -6.07 50.88
C GLY A 45 -3.83 -5.20 50.09
N THR A 46 -4.38 -4.22 50.78
CA THR A 46 -5.35 -3.25 50.24
C THR A 46 -4.74 -1.87 50.00
N GLU A 47 -3.44 -1.75 50.21
CA GLU A 47 -2.71 -0.51 50.02
C GLU A 47 -2.73 -0.12 48.54
N THR A 48 -2.94 1.18 48.29
CA THR A 48 -3.02 1.72 46.92
C THR A 48 -1.68 2.21 46.40
N ALA A 49 -0.76 2.57 47.27
CA ALA A 49 0.58 3.00 46.91
C ALA A 49 1.62 2.12 47.64
N ILE A 50 2.46 1.45 46.87
CA ILE A 50 3.46 0.53 47.42
C ILE A 50 4.86 1.08 47.11
N ASN A 51 5.69 1.19 48.16
CA ASN A 51 7.13 1.43 48.01
C ASN A 51 7.86 0.29 48.68
N MET A 52 8.37 -0.66 47.90
CA MET A 52 9.06 -1.84 48.42
C MET A 52 10.31 -1.47 49.22
N ASN A 53 10.97 -0.36 48.89
CA ASN A 53 12.17 0.09 49.58
C ASN A 53 11.88 0.63 50.99
N SER A 54 10.61 0.94 51.34
CA SER A 54 10.22 1.42 52.65
C SER A 54 9.96 0.30 53.67
N ASP A 55 9.84 -0.94 53.24
CA ASP A 55 9.67 -2.13 54.06
C ASP A 55 10.93 -2.98 54.08
N PRO A 56 11.58 -3.26 55.21
CA PRO A 56 12.83 -3.99 55.26
C PRO A 56 12.79 -5.40 54.66
N ALA A 57 11.67 -6.10 54.73
CA ALA A 57 11.51 -7.42 54.14
C ALA A 57 11.37 -7.32 52.62
N LEU A 58 10.55 -6.37 52.11
CA LEU A 58 10.39 -6.14 50.69
C LEU A 58 11.64 -5.52 50.02
N ALA A 59 12.38 -4.68 50.75
CA ALA A 59 13.65 -4.13 50.28
C ALA A 59 14.75 -5.19 50.11
N ALA A 60 14.60 -6.38 50.67
CA ALA A 60 15.49 -7.52 50.49
C ALA A 60 15.13 -8.39 49.29
N VAL A 61 13.96 -8.24 48.74
CA VAL A 61 13.45 -9.04 47.61
C VAL A 61 14.26 -8.79 46.35
N THR A 62 14.59 -9.88 45.64
CA THR A 62 15.34 -9.88 44.38
C THR A 62 14.46 -10.28 43.17
N ALA A 63 13.30 -10.88 43.42
CA ALA A 63 12.37 -11.28 42.37
C ALA A 63 10.90 -11.02 42.78
N ILE A 64 10.07 -10.63 41.82
CA ILE A 64 8.62 -10.63 41.93
C ILE A 64 8.10 -11.85 41.12
N ASP A 65 7.38 -12.74 41.79
CA ASP A 65 6.99 -14.03 41.25
C ASP A 65 5.85 -13.93 40.23
N ILE A 66 5.54 -15.04 39.58
CA ILE A 66 4.43 -15.19 38.64
C ILE A 66 3.11 -14.76 39.30
N SER A 67 2.37 -13.88 38.64
CA SER A 67 1.04 -13.41 39.10
C SER A 67 1.04 -12.80 40.51
N ALA A 68 2.15 -12.27 41.01
CA ALA A 68 2.23 -11.74 42.39
C ALA A 68 1.17 -10.67 42.71
N PHE A 69 0.87 -9.78 41.75
CA PHE A 69 -0.17 -8.74 41.88
C PHE A 69 -1.35 -8.94 40.91
N ASN A 70 -1.39 -10.05 40.17
CA ASN A 70 -2.37 -10.28 39.10
C ASN A 70 -3.81 -10.01 39.61
N GLY A 71 -4.54 -9.17 38.83
CA GLY A 71 -5.93 -8.76 39.14
C GLY A 71 -6.10 -7.84 40.34
N ASN A 72 -5.02 -7.22 40.84
CA ASN A 72 -5.13 -6.27 41.94
C ASN A 72 -5.76 -4.96 41.47
N LYS A 73 -6.98 -4.69 41.97
CA LYS A 73 -7.80 -3.52 41.60
C LYS A 73 -7.53 -2.27 42.45
N ASN A 74 -6.70 -2.40 43.47
CA ASN A 74 -6.50 -1.33 44.46
C ASN A 74 -5.19 -0.55 44.22
N ILE A 75 -4.15 -1.23 43.73
CA ILE A 75 -2.84 -0.60 43.54
C ILE A 75 -2.91 0.48 42.46
N THR A 76 -2.51 1.70 42.82
CA THR A 76 -2.42 2.86 41.91
C THR A 76 -0.97 3.22 41.58
N SER A 77 -0.03 2.89 42.48
CA SER A 77 1.40 3.13 42.21
C SER A 77 2.30 2.10 42.88
N ILE A 78 3.43 1.79 42.24
CA ILE A 78 4.46 0.95 42.84
C ILE A 78 5.85 1.52 42.59
N VAL A 79 6.69 1.53 43.64
CA VAL A 79 8.14 1.63 43.53
C VAL A 79 8.68 0.25 43.82
N VAL A 80 9.21 -0.41 42.79
CA VAL A 80 9.81 -1.74 42.87
C VAL A 80 11.14 -1.64 43.62
N GLY A 81 11.45 -2.65 44.45
CA GLY A 81 12.65 -2.66 45.29
C GLY A 81 13.95 -2.59 44.48
N ASP A 82 14.95 -1.84 45.01
CA ASP A 82 16.22 -1.57 44.31
C ASP A 82 17.09 -2.82 44.07
N LYS A 83 16.77 -3.96 44.70
CA LYS A 83 17.45 -5.24 44.51
C LYS A 83 16.72 -6.17 43.52
N VAL A 84 15.54 -5.82 43.06
CA VAL A 84 14.75 -6.67 42.15
C VAL A 84 15.46 -6.73 40.80
N THR A 85 15.71 -7.94 40.35
CA THR A 85 16.34 -8.25 39.05
C THR A 85 15.37 -8.86 38.06
N SER A 86 14.24 -9.41 38.54
CA SER A 86 13.23 -10.03 37.68
C SER A 86 11.80 -9.75 38.15
N ILE A 87 10.92 -9.53 37.18
CA ILE A 87 9.47 -9.47 37.32
C ILE A 87 8.89 -10.59 36.49
N GLY A 88 8.23 -11.53 37.16
CA GLY A 88 7.73 -12.77 36.57
C GLY A 88 6.50 -12.57 35.68
N LYS A 89 6.14 -13.65 34.98
CA LYS A 89 5.02 -13.71 34.06
C LYS A 89 3.71 -13.30 34.75
N PHE A 90 2.93 -12.41 34.12
CA PHE A 90 1.65 -11.92 34.63
C PHE A 90 1.75 -11.20 36.00
N ALA A 91 2.92 -10.75 36.43
CA ALA A 91 3.11 -10.25 37.80
C ALA A 91 2.13 -9.11 38.15
N PHE A 92 1.91 -8.16 37.26
CA PHE A 92 0.96 -7.05 37.41
C PHE A 92 -0.19 -7.11 36.39
N MET A 93 -0.45 -8.28 35.80
CA MET A 93 -1.52 -8.41 34.83
C MET A 93 -2.87 -7.98 35.43
N ASP A 94 -3.67 -7.23 34.66
CA ASP A 94 -5.00 -6.72 35.05
C ASP A 94 -4.97 -5.83 36.31
N CYS A 95 -3.87 -5.13 36.58
CA CYS A 95 -3.82 -4.07 37.57
C CYS A 95 -4.40 -2.77 37.00
N TYR A 96 -5.70 -2.77 36.70
CA TYR A 96 -6.42 -1.69 35.98
C TYR A 96 -6.26 -0.29 36.59
N ALA A 97 -6.02 -0.17 37.88
CA ALA A 97 -5.87 1.11 38.60
C ALA A 97 -4.42 1.60 38.66
N LEU A 98 -3.44 0.81 38.22
CA LEU A 98 -2.02 1.14 38.31
C LEU A 98 -1.66 2.26 37.34
N THR A 99 -1.42 3.48 37.86
CA THR A 99 -1.09 4.67 37.07
C THR A 99 0.41 4.85 36.87
N SER A 100 1.23 4.31 37.77
CA SER A 100 2.69 4.46 37.71
C SER A 100 3.44 3.27 38.30
N ALA A 101 4.53 2.87 37.64
CA ALA A 101 5.47 1.85 38.10
C ALA A 101 6.91 2.36 37.96
N THR A 102 7.63 2.47 39.08
CA THR A 102 9.05 2.81 39.05
C THR A 102 9.86 1.51 39.11
N LEU A 103 10.60 1.24 38.05
CA LEU A 103 11.42 0.06 37.90
C LEU A 103 12.89 0.34 38.31
N PRO A 104 13.57 -0.56 39.06
CA PRO A 104 14.94 -0.34 39.49
C PRO A 104 15.94 -0.57 38.35
N ASN A 105 17.10 0.08 38.43
CA ASN A 105 18.17 -0.10 37.45
C ASN A 105 18.81 -1.51 37.46
N THR A 106 18.53 -2.31 38.50
CA THR A 106 18.97 -3.72 38.64
C THR A 106 18.11 -4.69 37.86
N LEU A 107 16.89 -4.23 37.39
CA LEU A 107 15.98 -5.09 36.67
C LEU A 107 16.55 -5.48 35.29
N SER A 108 16.63 -6.79 35.05
CA SER A 108 17.11 -7.36 33.81
C SER A 108 16.08 -8.24 33.06
N LEU A 109 15.00 -8.64 33.77
CA LEU A 109 13.93 -9.45 33.19
C LEU A 109 12.54 -8.85 33.46
N LEU A 110 11.83 -8.53 32.37
CA LEU A 110 10.38 -8.36 32.33
C LEU A 110 9.80 -9.53 31.55
N ASP A 111 9.12 -10.44 32.25
CA ASP A 111 8.60 -11.66 31.63
C ASP A 111 7.23 -11.41 30.96
N ASN A 112 6.74 -12.40 30.21
CA ASN A 112 5.54 -12.32 29.39
C ASN A 112 4.36 -11.72 30.18
N ALA A 113 3.67 -10.76 29.55
CA ALA A 113 2.48 -10.09 30.07
C ALA A 113 2.65 -9.50 31.50
N ALA A 114 3.87 -9.11 31.88
CA ALA A 114 4.16 -8.65 33.24
C ALA A 114 3.28 -7.46 33.67
N PHE A 115 2.93 -6.55 32.74
CA PHE A 115 2.05 -5.39 32.94
C PHE A 115 0.83 -5.40 32.00
N SER A 116 0.49 -6.55 31.40
CA SER A 116 -0.68 -6.64 30.49
C SER A 116 -1.96 -6.19 31.19
N GLY A 117 -2.80 -5.37 30.54
CA GLY A 117 -4.05 -4.86 31.09
C GLY A 117 -3.87 -3.86 32.25
N CYS A 118 -2.74 -3.19 32.33
CA CYS A 118 -2.57 -2.04 33.24
C CYS A 118 -3.14 -0.78 32.57
N ASP A 119 -4.47 -0.72 32.43
CA ASP A 119 -5.18 0.28 31.60
C ASP A 119 -4.88 1.73 32.01
N ALA A 120 -4.63 1.99 33.29
CA ALA A 120 -4.36 3.34 33.81
C ALA A 120 -2.86 3.73 33.76
N LEU A 121 -1.96 2.83 33.37
CA LEU A 121 -0.52 3.11 33.33
C LEU A 121 -0.23 4.16 32.25
N THR A 122 0.34 5.31 32.64
CA THR A 122 0.52 6.44 31.73
C THR A 122 1.90 6.53 31.11
N SER A 123 2.91 6.05 31.80
CA SER A 123 4.29 6.05 31.32
C SER A 123 5.12 4.95 31.99
N VAL A 124 6.15 4.49 31.30
CA VAL A 124 7.15 3.55 31.84
C VAL A 124 8.52 3.85 31.26
N ASN A 125 9.54 3.77 32.11
CA ASN A 125 10.95 3.84 31.72
C ASN A 125 11.58 2.45 31.89
N ILE A 126 11.97 1.84 30.80
CA ILE A 126 12.57 0.50 30.80
C ILE A 126 14.05 0.61 31.16
N PRO A 127 14.51 -0.10 32.22
CA PRO A 127 15.92 -0.04 32.66
C PRO A 127 16.89 -0.62 31.63
N ALA A 128 18.14 -0.12 31.63
CA ALA A 128 19.16 -0.48 30.65
C ALA A 128 19.62 -1.94 30.68
N LEU A 129 19.38 -2.66 31.77
CA LEU A 129 19.71 -4.10 31.88
C LEU A 129 18.63 -4.99 31.23
N VAL A 130 17.45 -4.45 30.91
CA VAL A 130 16.42 -5.16 30.14
C VAL A 130 16.84 -5.07 28.67
N THR A 131 17.33 -6.16 28.13
CA THR A 131 17.79 -6.25 26.73
C THR A 131 16.72 -6.84 25.80
N GLU A 132 15.63 -7.35 26.35
CA GLU A 132 14.54 -7.99 25.62
C GLU A 132 13.20 -7.70 26.30
N LEU A 133 12.23 -7.22 25.54
CA LEU A 133 10.83 -7.19 25.97
C LEU A 133 10.15 -8.46 25.46
N LYS A 134 9.66 -9.26 26.41
CA LYS A 134 8.95 -10.51 26.14
C LYS A 134 7.56 -10.22 25.58
N ASN A 135 6.82 -11.29 25.21
CA ASN A 135 5.51 -11.13 24.59
C ASN A 135 4.50 -10.47 25.53
N SER A 136 3.71 -9.55 24.99
CA SER A 136 2.55 -8.90 25.63
C SER A 136 2.87 -8.13 26.92
N VAL A 137 4.12 -7.71 27.14
CA VAL A 137 4.53 -7.08 28.41
C VAL A 137 3.62 -5.92 28.80
N PHE A 138 3.23 -5.08 27.86
CA PHE A 138 2.33 -3.92 28.03
C PHE A 138 1.05 -4.02 27.21
N TYR A 139 0.65 -5.24 26.80
CA TYR A 139 -0.58 -5.46 26.06
C TYR A 139 -1.78 -4.81 26.76
N GLY A 140 -2.57 -4.02 26.06
CA GLY A 140 -3.79 -3.38 26.58
C GLY A 140 -3.54 -2.24 27.59
N CYS A 141 -2.31 -1.74 27.72
CA CYS A 141 -2.07 -0.53 28.54
C CYS A 141 -2.61 0.72 27.83
N SER A 142 -3.93 0.85 27.78
CA SER A 142 -4.65 1.83 26.94
C SER A 142 -4.35 3.30 27.26
N SER A 143 -3.90 3.63 28.47
CA SER A 143 -3.47 4.99 28.84
C SER A 143 -1.96 5.23 28.68
N LEU A 144 -1.18 4.24 28.23
CA LEU A 144 0.28 4.35 28.10
C LEU A 144 0.65 5.30 26.96
N ALA A 145 0.94 6.55 27.30
CA ALA A 145 1.23 7.61 26.35
C ALA A 145 2.73 7.75 26.01
N GLU A 146 3.58 7.37 26.94
CA GLU A 146 5.04 7.51 26.82
C GLU A 146 5.78 6.26 27.29
N VAL A 147 6.69 5.76 26.45
CA VAL A 147 7.62 4.66 26.77
C VAL A 147 9.03 5.08 26.39
N THR A 148 9.96 4.91 27.35
CA THR A 148 11.39 5.08 27.06
C THR A 148 12.03 3.70 26.96
N LEU A 149 12.51 3.34 25.76
CA LEU A 149 13.24 2.11 25.50
C LEU A 149 14.75 2.34 25.68
N PRO A 150 15.48 1.42 26.34
CA PRO A 150 16.94 1.56 26.50
C PRO A 150 17.65 1.27 25.17
N SER A 151 18.77 1.93 24.93
CA SER A 151 19.62 1.68 23.74
C SER A 151 20.24 0.28 23.69
N THR A 152 20.15 -0.47 24.78
CA THR A 152 20.61 -1.85 24.90
C THR A 152 19.58 -2.89 24.48
N LEU A 153 18.34 -2.45 24.15
CA LEU A 153 17.27 -3.35 23.75
C LEU A 153 17.57 -3.96 22.38
N THR A 154 17.40 -5.27 22.26
CA THR A 154 17.67 -6.03 21.04
C THR A 154 16.42 -6.74 20.48
N GLN A 155 15.35 -6.82 21.28
CA GLN A 155 14.13 -7.50 20.87
C GLN A 155 12.87 -6.85 21.46
N ILE A 156 11.84 -6.73 20.61
CA ILE A 156 10.46 -6.39 20.97
C ILE A 156 9.58 -7.57 20.59
N GLY A 157 9.09 -8.30 21.60
CA GLY A 157 8.29 -9.53 21.41
C GLY A 157 6.88 -9.26 20.90
N SER A 158 6.16 -10.34 20.57
CA SER A 158 4.81 -10.29 20.03
C SER A 158 3.83 -9.61 20.99
N GLY A 159 2.96 -8.74 20.45
CA GLY A 159 1.92 -8.02 21.19
C GLY A 159 2.44 -7.10 22.31
N THR A 160 3.73 -6.77 22.33
CA THR A 160 4.35 -6.07 23.47
C THR A 160 3.65 -4.78 23.83
N PHE A 161 3.25 -3.98 22.83
CA PHE A 161 2.52 -2.71 22.99
C PHE A 161 1.16 -2.74 22.29
N ALA A 162 0.65 -3.92 21.92
CA ALA A 162 -0.67 -4.01 21.29
C ALA A 162 -1.73 -3.36 22.17
N GLN A 163 -2.66 -2.62 21.57
CA GLN A 163 -3.74 -1.88 22.22
C GLN A 163 -3.27 -0.78 23.19
N CYS A 164 -2.03 -0.30 23.06
CA CYS A 164 -1.59 0.92 23.75
C CYS A 164 -2.13 2.15 23.01
N SER A 165 -3.44 2.34 23.06
CA SER A 165 -4.16 3.32 22.23
C SER A 165 -3.80 4.79 22.50
N ALA A 166 -3.22 5.11 23.66
CA ALA A 166 -2.73 6.45 23.98
C ALA A 166 -1.27 6.69 23.58
N LEU A 167 -0.52 5.66 23.13
CA LEU A 167 0.89 5.80 22.74
C LEU A 167 1.01 6.70 21.51
N THR A 168 1.74 7.81 21.62
CA THR A 168 1.82 8.83 20.57
C THR A 168 3.07 8.74 19.72
N ALA A 169 4.16 8.26 20.31
CA ALA A 169 5.44 8.13 19.61
C ALA A 169 6.29 6.99 20.20
N ILE A 170 7.09 6.36 19.35
CA ILE A 170 8.08 5.36 19.76
C ILE A 170 9.34 5.48 18.92
N THR A 171 10.49 5.37 19.59
CA THR A 171 11.79 5.21 18.93
C THR A 171 12.31 3.80 19.24
N VAL A 172 12.40 2.97 18.21
CA VAL A 172 12.94 1.62 18.30
C VAL A 172 14.47 1.73 18.28
N PRO A 173 15.19 1.15 19.27
CA PRO A 173 16.65 1.27 19.34
C PRO A 173 17.39 0.51 18.23
N GLU A 174 18.61 0.98 17.90
CA GLU A 174 19.46 0.42 16.84
C GLU A 174 19.88 -1.06 17.05
N GLY A 175 19.71 -1.61 18.24
CA GLY A 175 19.97 -3.03 18.48
C GLY A 175 18.85 -3.98 18.04
N VAL A 176 17.66 -3.44 17.73
CA VAL A 176 16.50 -4.24 17.37
C VAL A 176 16.56 -4.59 15.88
N THR A 177 16.51 -5.88 15.57
CA THR A 177 16.55 -6.41 14.19
C THR A 177 15.20 -6.94 13.73
N GLU A 178 14.26 -7.17 14.64
CA GLU A 178 12.92 -7.72 14.36
C GLU A 178 11.87 -7.10 15.28
N LEU A 179 10.71 -6.75 14.71
CA LEU A 179 9.49 -6.47 15.46
C LEU A 179 8.62 -7.72 15.47
N GLY A 180 8.20 -8.14 16.68
CA GLY A 180 7.32 -9.30 16.84
C GLY A 180 5.95 -9.10 16.21
N GLU A 181 5.20 -10.20 16.03
CA GLU A 181 3.81 -10.20 15.63
C GLU A 181 2.98 -9.28 16.53
N GLU A 182 2.10 -8.44 15.96
CA GLU A 182 1.21 -7.52 16.68
C GLU A 182 1.92 -6.54 17.62
N ALA A 183 3.22 -6.28 17.44
CA ALA A 183 4.01 -5.51 18.41
C ALA A 183 3.37 -4.16 18.80
N PHE A 184 2.69 -3.47 17.88
CA PHE A 184 2.02 -2.18 18.05
C PHE A 184 0.58 -2.18 17.50
N THR A 185 -0.03 -3.33 17.28
CA THR A 185 -1.42 -3.41 16.77
C THR A 185 -2.36 -2.57 17.61
N GLU A 186 -3.31 -1.86 16.96
CA GLU A 186 -4.31 -0.99 17.61
C GLU A 186 -3.70 0.16 18.45
N CYS A 187 -2.46 0.57 18.20
CA CYS A 187 -1.91 1.80 18.76
C CYS A 187 -2.48 3.02 18.01
N THR A 188 -3.76 3.30 18.19
CA THR A 188 -4.54 4.25 17.37
C THR A 188 -4.07 5.70 17.43
N SER A 189 -3.37 6.13 18.51
CA SER A 189 -2.77 7.46 18.62
C SER A 189 -1.32 7.54 18.15
N LEU A 190 -0.72 6.41 17.74
CA LEU A 190 0.70 6.36 17.36
C LEU A 190 0.96 7.13 16.08
N ALA A 191 1.47 8.36 16.22
CA ALA A 191 1.67 9.28 15.11
C ALA A 191 3.11 9.27 14.56
N THR A 192 4.08 8.88 15.40
CA THR A 192 5.50 8.90 15.05
C THR A 192 6.18 7.60 15.46
N VAL A 193 6.73 6.91 14.50
CA VAL A 193 7.58 5.73 14.69
C VAL A 193 8.93 6.01 14.05
N SER A 194 10.02 5.78 14.79
CA SER A 194 11.37 5.78 14.24
C SER A 194 11.88 4.34 14.27
N LEU A 195 12.04 3.74 13.11
CA LEU A 195 12.64 2.42 12.95
C LEU A 195 14.16 2.55 12.79
N PRO A 196 14.95 1.63 13.40
CA PRO A 196 16.41 1.64 13.27
C PRO A 196 16.85 1.10 11.90
N GLU A 197 18.02 1.50 11.43
CA GLU A 197 18.60 0.98 10.20
C GLU A 197 18.97 -0.52 10.29
N THR A 198 19.10 -1.05 11.49
CA THR A 198 19.38 -2.48 11.75
C THR A 198 18.15 -3.39 11.63
N LEU A 199 16.95 -2.82 11.48
CA LEU A 199 15.71 -3.60 11.40
C LEU A 199 15.61 -4.31 10.05
N THR A 200 15.49 -5.63 10.07
CA THR A 200 15.37 -6.47 8.88
C THR A 200 14.00 -7.13 8.73
N ILE A 201 13.24 -7.26 9.82
CA ILE A 201 11.93 -7.95 9.81
C ILE A 201 10.88 -7.13 10.53
N ILE A 202 9.76 -6.88 9.86
CA ILE A 202 8.52 -6.38 10.45
C ILE A 202 7.53 -7.53 10.51
N GLY A 203 7.18 -7.96 11.73
CA GLY A 203 6.31 -9.11 11.98
C GLY A 203 4.86 -8.91 11.50
N PRO A 204 4.07 -10.00 11.47
CA PRO A 204 2.66 -9.92 11.08
C PRO A 204 1.90 -8.93 11.94
N SER A 205 1.01 -8.15 11.34
CA SER A 205 0.14 -7.18 12.02
C SER A 205 0.88 -6.18 12.93
N ALA A 206 2.20 -5.97 12.75
CA ALA A 206 3.00 -5.19 13.68
C ALA A 206 2.50 -3.77 13.92
N PHE A 207 1.89 -3.12 12.91
CA PHE A 207 1.28 -1.79 12.97
C PHE A 207 -0.16 -1.79 12.44
N GLU A 208 -0.84 -2.94 12.48
CA GLU A 208 -2.24 -3.05 12.08
C GLU A 208 -3.12 -2.12 12.93
N GLU A 209 -4.09 -1.44 12.31
CA GLU A 209 -4.98 -0.47 12.95
C GLU A 209 -4.28 0.72 13.67
N CYS A 210 -3.01 1.00 13.34
CA CYS A 210 -2.34 2.22 13.78
C CYS A 210 -2.87 3.45 13.01
N SER A 211 -4.12 3.81 13.21
CA SER A 211 -4.81 4.85 12.44
C SER A 211 -4.22 6.26 12.59
N GLY A 212 -3.42 6.51 13.61
CA GLY A 212 -2.66 7.75 13.81
C GLY A 212 -1.36 7.83 13.00
N LEU A 213 -0.85 6.70 12.49
CA LEU A 213 0.47 6.61 11.83
C LEU A 213 0.39 7.09 10.39
N LYS A 214 0.86 8.31 10.14
CA LYS A 214 0.77 8.95 8.82
C LYS A 214 1.97 8.71 7.92
N ASN A 215 3.13 8.53 8.50
CA ASN A 215 4.38 8.31 7.80
C ASN A 215 5.26 7.35 8.58
N ILE A 216 6.08 6.58 7.88
CA ILE A 216 7.07 5.68 8.45
C ILE A 216 8.31 5.66 7.56
N ASN A 217 9.50 5.51 8.13
CA ASN A 217 10.71 5.21 7.39
C ASN A 217 10.85 3.70 7.19
N PHE A 218 11.27 3.29 6.00
CA PHE A 218 11.64 1.90 5.72
C PHE A 218 13.16 1.77 5.69
N PRO A 219 13.76 0.98 6.61
CA PRO A 219 15.20 0.74 6.61
C PRO A 219 15.69 0.10 5.32
N ALA A 220 16.92 0.44 4.89
CA ALA A 220 17.46 -0.04 3.61
C ALA A 220 17.71 -1.56 3.58
N ASP A 221 18.04 -2.15 4.72
CA ASP A 221 18.34 -3.58 4.88
C ASP A 221 17.09 -4.42 5.22
N LEU A 222 15.89 -3.84 5.08
CA LEU A 222 14.63 -4.53 5.34
C LEU A 222 14.45 -5.70 4.37
N SER A 223 14.34 -6.92 4.89
CA SER A 223 14.22 -8.16 4.11
C SER A 223 12.83 -8.79 4.15
N GLU A 224 12.04 -8.50 5.21
CA GLU A 224 10.68 -9.04 5.36
C GLU A 224 9.71 -8.01 5.93
N VAL A 225 8.55 -7.88 5.28
CA VAL A 225 7.36 -7.20 5.80
C VAL A 225 6.23 -8.20 5.77
N ASN A 226 5.84 -8.70 6.92
CA ASN A 226 4.89 -9.80 7.00
C ASN A 226 3.43 -9.36 6.83
N SER A 227 2.52 -10.35 6.75
CA SER A 227 1.11 -10.13 6.43
C SER A 227 0.45 -9.14 7.39
N TYR A 228 -0.39 -8.25 6.84
CA TYR A 228 -1.15 -7.22 7.57
C TYR A 228 -0.29 -6.21 8.33
N ALA A 229 1.04 -6.16 8.12
CA ALA A 229 1.95 -5.37 8.95
C ALA A 229 1.55 -3.90 9.10
N PHE A 230 0.89 -3.31 8.11
CA PHE A 230 0.39 -1.93 8.09
C PHE A 230 -1.08 -1.85 7.66
N ALA A 231 -1.84 -2.95 7.75
CA ALA A 231 -3.25 -2.92 7.37
C ALA A 231 -4.04 -1.93 8.25
N GLU A 232 -5.02 -1.24 7.66
CA GLU A 232 -5.89 -0.27 8.34
C GLU A 232 -5.13 0.84 9.10
N SER A 233 -3.88 1.10 8.74
CA SER A 233 -3.10 2.20 9.31
C SER A 233 -3.50 3.55 8.71
N GLY A 234 -3.00 4.65 9.30
CA GLY A 234 -3.27 6.01 8.84
C GLY A 234 -2.31 6.53 7.78
N LEU A 235 -1.49 5.68 7.16
CA LEU A 235 -0.44 6.07 6.22
C LEU A 235 -1.01 6.90 5.05
N GLU A 236 -0.39 8.06 4.78
CA GLU A 236 -0.78 8.95 3.69
C GLU A 236 0.09 8.77 2.44
N ASN A 237 1.38 8.47 2.63
CA ASN A 237 2.34 8.20 1.57
C ASN A 237 3.36 7.19 2.05
N ILE A 238 3.81 6.33 1.15
CA ILE A 238 4.91 5.39 1.42
C ILE A 238 5.96 5.51 0.34
N ASP A 239 7.24 5.43 0.76
CA ASP A 239 8.40 5.41 -0.13
C ASP A 239 9.35 4.30 0.33
N MET A 240 9.45 3.25 -0.47
CA MET A 240 10.31 2.09 -0.25
C MET A 240 11.45 2.02 -1.26
N SER A 241 11.74 3.13 -1.96
CA SER A 241 12.81 3.20 -2.97
C SER A 241 14.21 3.01 -2.39
N THR A 242 14.37 3.16 -1.08
CA THR A 242 15.64 2.94 -0.36
C THR A 242 15.98 1.47 -0.15
N ILE A 243 14.99 0.57 -0.22
CA ILE A 243 15.22 -0.88 -0.09
C ILE A 243 15.87 -1.37 -1.37
N ALA A 244 17.18 -1.68 -1.29
CA ALA A 244 17.99 -2.03 -2.47
C ALA A 244 18.00 -3.52 -2.77
N ASP A 245 17.96 -4.37 -1.73
CA ASP A 245 18.00 -5.81 -1.84
C ASP A 245 16.60 -6.41 -2.03
N GLU A 246 16.54 -7.73 -2.23
CA GLU A 246 15.27 -8.45 -2.31
C GLU A 246 14.53 -8.39 -0.98
N VAL A 247 13.27 -7.96 -1.03
CA VAL A 247 12.39 -7.91 0.13
C VAL A 247 11.16 -8.77 -0.08
N TYR A 248 10.81 -9.60 0.90
CA TYR A 248 9.59 -10.38 0.91
C TYR A 248 8.44 -9.60 1.55
N PHE A 249 7.31 -9.54 0.86
CA PHE A 249 6.06 -9.03 1.43
C PHE A 249 5.04 -10.15 1.57
N GLY A 250 4.42 -10.22 2.76
CA GLY A 250 3.28 -11.10 3.02
C GLY A 250 2.01 -10.64 2.30
N PHE A 251 0.88 -11.18 2.72
CA PHE A 251 -0.43 -10.79 2.20
C PHE A 251 -0.96 -9.55 2.91
N ASN A 252 -1.70 -8.70 2.19
CA ASN A 252 -2.47 -7.59 2.75
C ASN A 252 -1.62 -6.57 3.54
N VAL A 253 -0.35 -6.40 3.18
CA VAL A 253 0.59 -5.57 3.96
C VAL A 253 0.05 -4.17 4.21
N PHE A 254 -0.57 -3.55 3.21
CA PHE A 254 -1.16 -2.21 3.29
C PHE A 254 -2.67 -2.23 3.05
N ASP A 255 -3.35 -3.34 3.32
CA ASP A 255 -4.79 -3.45 3.09
C ASP A 255 -5.57 -2.34 3.80
N SER A 256 -6.63 -1.86 3.18
CA SER A 256 -7.59 -0.89 3.78
C SER A 256 -6.97 0.42 4.29
N ASN A 257 -5.82 0.83 3.79
CA ASN A 257 -5.22 2.14 4.08
C ASN A 257 -5.98 3.25 3.33
N LYS A 258 -7.11 3.69 3.89
CA LYS A 258 -8.05 4.63 3.23
C LYS A 258 -7.52 6.06 3.10
N MET A 259 -6.39 6.38 3.71
CA MET A 259 -5.74 7.69 3.63
C MET A 259 -4.53 7.69 2.70
N LEU A 260 -4.08 6.51 2.22
CA LEU A 260 -2.89 6.36 1.39
C LEU A 260 -3.13 6.94 -0.01
N LYS A 261 -2.33 7.93 -0.40
CA LYS A 261 -2.45 8.67 -1.67
C LYS A 261 -1.43 8.23 -2.71
N SER A 262 -0.23 7.87 -2.27
CA SER A 262 0.86 7.47 -3.17
C SER A 262 1.73 6.38 -2.57
N ALA A 263 2.26 5.50 -3.44
CA ALA A 263 3.19 4.45 -3.08
C ALA A 263 4.33 4.35 -4.11
N ILE A 264 5.58 4.35 -3.61
CA ILE A 264 6.77 3.99 -4.38
C ILE A 264 7.23 2.62 -3.88
N LEU A 265 7.25 1.65 -4.77
CA LEU A 265 7.54 0.25 -4.45
C LEU A 265 9.05 -0.06 -4.48
N PRO A 266 9.51 -1.09 -3.76
CA PRO A 266 10.91 -1.52 -3.81
C PRO A 266 11.23 -2.17 -5.16
N ALA A 267 12.49 -2.03 -5.60
CA ALA A 267 12.93 -2.54 -6.89
C ALA A 267 12.82 -4.08 -7.01
N ASN A 268 13.10 -4.80 -5.93
CA ASN A 268 13.18 -6.26 -5.89
C ASN A 268 12.20 -6.83 -4.84
N LEU A 269 10.93 -6.99 -5.25
CA LEU A 269 9.88 -7.52 -4.39
C LEU A 269 9.62 -8.99 -4.70
N THR A 270 9.47 -9.80 -3.64
CA THR A 270 8.94 -11.16 -3.69
C THR A 270 7.69 -11.28 -2.83
N GLY A 271 6.75 -12.15 -3.20
CA GLY A 271 5.44 -12.20 -2.55
C GLY A 271 4.54 -11.03 -2.98
N GLY A 272 4.03 -10.26 -2.03
CA GLY A 272 3.32 -9.00 -2.28
C GLY A 272 1.94 -9.14 -2.93
N ASN A 273 1.28 -10.27 -2.79
CA ASN A 273 -0.12 -10.39 -3.19
C ASN A 273 -1.02 -9.54 -2.28
N THR A 274 -2.05 -8.95 -2.84
CA THR A 274 -3.05 -8.17 -2.08
C THR A 274 -2.49 -6.92 -1.37
N LEU A 275 -1.47 -6.25 -1.95
CA LEU A 275 -0.73 -5.18 -1.27
C LEU A 275 -1.61 -4.02 -0.81
N PHE A 276 -2.43 -3.47 -1.72
CA PHE A 276 -3.19 -2.23 -1.53
C PHE A 276 -4.69 -2.43 -1.69
N VAL A 277 -5.19 -3.61 -1.34
CA VAL A 277 -6.63 -3.88 -1.43
C VAL A 277 -7.40 -2.85 -0.60
N TYR A 278 -8.47 -2.27 -1.15
CA TYR A 278 -9.30 -1.22 -0.53
C TYR A 278 -8.57 0.08 -0.14
N CYS A 279 -7.39 0.37 -0.67
CA CYS A 279 -6.74 1.69 -0.52
C CYS A 279 -7.49 2.73 -1.38
N SER A 280 -8.69 3.11 -0.95
CA SER A 280 -9.62 3.90 -1.76
C SER A 280 -9.16 5.31 -2.10
N ALA A 281 -8.20 5.88 -1.36
CA ALA A 281 -7.61 7.19 -1.64
C ALA A 281 -6.34 7.13 -2.51
N LEU A 282 -5.84 5.93 -2.87
CA LEU A 282 -4.61 5.78 -3.64
C LEU A 282 -4.79 6.36 -5.04
N GLU A 283 -4.07 7.45 -5.34
CA GLU A 283 -4.15 8.18 -6.62
C GLU A 283 -3.07 7.78 -7.60
N SER A 284 -1.91 7.37 -7.09
CA SER A 284 -0.76 6.98 -7.91
C SER A 284 0.08 5.90 -7.26
N ILE A 285 0.65 5.04 -8.11
CA ILE A 285 1.59 4.00 -7.72
C ILE A 285 2.74 3.98 -8.74
N THR A 286 3.97 3.87 -8.25
CA THR A 286 5.14 3.70 -9.11
C THR A 286 5.55 2.23 -9.10
N VAL A 287 5.34 1.56 -10.23
CA VAL A 287 5.81 0.19 -10.48
C VAL A 287 7.27 0.25 -10.94
N PRO A 288 8.20 -0.43 -10.27
CA PRO A 288 9.61 -0.39 -10.65
C PRO A 288 9.86 -1.02 -12.05
N GLU A 289 10.83 -0.47 -12.78
CA GLU A 289 11.22 -1.01 -14.10
C GLU A 289 11.80 -2.44 -14.04
N THR A 290 12.20 -2.90 -12.87
CA THR A 290 12.71 -4.25 -12.63
C THR A 290 11.62 -5.32 -12.59
N TRP A 291 10.35 -4.90 -12.39
CA TRP A 291 9.25 -5.84 -12.29
C TRP A 291 8.85 -6.40 -13.64
N THR A 292 8.72 -7.73 -13.71
CA THR A 292 8.18 -8.44 -14.87
C THR A 292 6.74 -8.91 -14.67
N GLU A 293 6.25 -8.84 -13.42
CA GLU A 293 4.91 -9.29 -13.06
C GLU A 293 4.24 -8.31 -12.08
N VAL A 294 2.95 -8.03 -12.30
CA VAL A 294 2.11 -7.35 -11.31
C VAL A 294 1.42 -8.41 -10.45
N PRO A 295 1.55 -8.36 -9.10
CA PRO A 295 1.00 -9.38 -8.21
C PRO A 295 -0.54 -9.45 -8.19
N VAL A 296 -1.06 -10.59 -7.71
CA VAL A 296 -2.50 -10.83 -7.53
C VAL A 296 -3.12 -9.78 -6.62
N LYS A 297 -4.25 -9.19 -7.05
CA LYS A 297 -5.05 -8.22 -6.28
C LYS A 297 -4.26 -7.00 -5.78
N MET A 298 -3.18 -6.63 -6.43
CA MET A 298 -2.27 -5.59 -5.97
C MET A 298 -2.99 -4.30 -5.56
N CYS A 299 -3.91 -3.80 -6.39
CA CYS A 299 -4.67 -2.56 -6.19
C CYS A 299 -6.18 -2.79 -6.31
N GLN A 300 -6.67 -3.96 -5.88
CA GLN A 300 -8.11 -4.25 -5.94
C GLN A 300 -8.90 -3.21 -5.13
N TYR A 301 -9.90 -2.58 -5.76
CA TYR A 301 -10.72 -1.51 -5.18
C TYR A 301 -9.95 -0.22 -4.77
N CYS A 302 -8.83 0.08 -5.45
CA CYS A 302 -8.20 1.40 -5.37
C CYS A 302 -9.01 2.41 -6.22
N THR A 303 -10.16 2.82 -5.72
CA THR A 303 -11.16 3.58 -6.50
C THR A 303 -10.72 4.97 -6.92
N SER A 304 -9.67 5.55 -6.34
CA SER A 304 -9.10 6.85 -6.72
C SER A 304 -7.88 6.76 -7.64
N LEU A 305 -7.41 5.56 -7.99
CA LEU A 305 -6.25 5.38 -8.86
C LEU A 305 -6.55 5.94 -10.26
N LYS A 306 -5.75 6.92 -10.74
CA LYS A 306 -6.00 7.68 -11.98
C LYS A 306 -5.18 7.20 -13.16
N SER A 307 -3.93 6.85 -12.89
CA SER A 307 -2.97 6.45 -13.92
C SER A 307 -2.10 5.28 -13.46
N LEU A 308 -1.65 4.50 -14.42
CA LEU A 308 -0.79 3.34 -14.22
C LEU A 308 0.30 3.34 -15.29
N ASP A 309 1.56 3.21 -14.87
CA ASP A 309 2.69 2.93 -15.75
C ASP A 309 3.21 1.52 -15.45
N LEU A 310 3.14 0.64 -16.46
CA LEU A 310 3.51 -0.77 -16.34
C LEU A 310 4.97 -1.06 -16.69
N GLY A 311 5.75 -0.05 -17.08
CA GLY A 311 7.19 -0.18 -17.30
C GLY A 311 7.57 -1.38 -18.17
N ASN A 312 8.22 -2.39 -17.57
CA ASN A 312 8.70 -3.61 -18.22
C ASN A 312 7.87 -4.88 -17.91
N VAL A 313 6.67 -4.74 -17.36
CA VAL A 313 5.80 -5.85 -16.97
C VAL A 313 5.46 -6.74 -18.17
N GLU A 314 5.59 -8.05 -18.00
CA GLU A 314 5.29 -9.09 -19.01
C GLU A 314 3.93 -9.74 -18.74
N THR A 315 3.50 -9.80 -17.45
CA THR A 315 2.21 -10.38 -17.04
C THR A 315 1.54 -9.59 -15.92
N ILE A 316 0.22 -9.47 -15.96
CA ILE A 316 -0.60 -8.87 -14.89
C ILE A 316 -1.47 -9.97 -14.31
N LYS A 317 -1.32 -10.24 -13.01
CA LYS A 317 -2.03 -11.34 -12.33
C LYS A 317 -3.46 -10.99 -11.95
N ASN A 318 -4.20 -12.03 -11.62
CA ASN A 318 -5.63 -12.01 -11.34
C ASN A 318 -6.06 -10.81 -10.49
N THR A 319 -7.11 -10.13 -10.94
CA THR A 319 -7.78 -9.06 -10.17
C THR A 319 -6.88 -7.90 -9.72
N ALA A 320 -5.70 -7.72 -10.35
CA ALA A 320 -4.70 -6.75 -9.89
C ALA A 320 -5.23 -5.32 -9.76
N PHE A 321 -6.09 -4.89 -10.67
CA PHE A 321 -6.71 -3.55 -10.72
C PHE A 321 -8.23 -3.60 -10.73
N PHE A 322 -8.82 -4.68 -10.22
CA PHE A 322 -10.27 -4.86 -10.14
C PHE A 322 -10.93 -3.69 -9.38
N GLY A 323 -11.93 -3.04 -9.95
CA GLY A 323 -12.66 -1.96 -9.32
C GLY A 323 -11.89 -0.64 -9.20
N CYS A 324 -10.82 -0.43 -9.97
CA CYS A 324 -10.13 0.87 -10.06
C CYS A 324 -10.97 1.84 -10.90
N SER A 325 -12.12 2.26 -10.37
CA SER A 325 -13.17 2.97 -11.10
C SER A 325 -12.79 4.37 -11.60
N SER A 326 -11.73 5.00 -11.05
CA SER A 326 -11.22 6.30 -11.53
C SER A 326 -10.05 6.17 -12.52
N LEU A 327 -9.59 4.96 -12.84
CA LEU A 327 -8.47 4.75 -13.76
C LEU A 327 -8.87 5.22 -15.18
N THR A 328 -8.06 6.13 -15.74
CA THR A 328 -8.27 6.69 -17.08
C THR A 328 -7.12 6.43 -18.02
N ASP A 329 -5.90 6.41 -17.50
CA ASP A 329 -4.67 6.38 -18.28
C ASP A 329 -3.81 5.17 -17.92
N ILE A 330 -3.47 4.36 -18.93
CA ILE A 330 -2.55 3.22 -18.78
C ILE A 330 -1.43 3.38 -19.79
N THR A 331 -0.20 3.49 -19.30
CA THR A 331 1.03 3.30 -20.08
C THR A 331 1.36 1.82 -20.09
N TRP A 332 1.07 1.17 -21.19
CA TRP A 332 1.28 -0.27 -21.36
C TRP A 332 2.76 -0.61 -21.54
N SER A 333 3.16 -1.72 -20.96
CA SER A 333 4.48 -2.31 -21.25
C SER A 333 4.54 -2.86 -22.69
N GLU A 334 5.58 -2.53 -23.42
CA GLU A 334 5.84 -3.13 -24.74
C GLU A 334 6.25 -4.62 -24.67
N LYS A 335 6.43 -5.14 -23.44
CA LYS A 335 6.74 -6.56 -23.18
C LYS A 335 5.53 -7.35 -22.69
N LEU A 336 4.39 -6.69 -22.44
CA LEU A 336 3.20 -7.34 -21.90
C LEU A 336 2.66 -8.39 -22.87
N THR A 337 2.58 -9.65 -22.42
CA THR A 337 2.12 -10.78 -23.22
C THR A 337 0.80 -11.38 -22.72
N ALA A 338 0.48 -11.21 -21.44
CA ALA A 338 -0.69 -11.82 -20.84
C ALA A 338 -1.35 -10.92 -19.79
N ILE A 339 -2.67 -10.92 -19.79
CA ILE A 339 -3.53 -10.32 -18.76
C ILE A 339 -4.41 -11.44 -18.23
N ASP A 340 -4.28 -11.77 -16.94
CA ASP A 340 -5.04 -12.81 -16.26
C ASP A 340 -6.52 -12.40 -16.05
N TRP A 341 -7.32 -13.25 -15.42
CA TRP A 341 -8.76 -13.02 -15.27
C TRP A 341 -9.09 -11.86 -14.31
N ASN A 342 -10.17 -11.10 -14.63
CA ASN A 342 -10.72 -9.97 -13.87
C ASN A 342 -9.73 -8.81 -13.60
N VAL A 343 -8.66 -8.65 -14.37
CA VAL A 343 -7.60 -7.67 -14.04
C VAL A 343 -8.14 -6.26 -13.97
N PHE A 344 -8.89 -5.80 -14.97
CA PHE A 344 -9.46 -4.46 -15.06
C PHE A 344 -10.99 -4.46 -14.99
N TYR A 345 -11.58 -5.48 -14.35
CA TYR A 345 -13.01 -5.54 -14.14
C TYR A 345 -13.50 -4.27 -13.42
N ASP A 346 -14.58 -3.65 -13.90
CA ASP A 346 -15.16 -2.39 -13.37
C ASP A 346 -14.18 -1.20 -13.29
N CYS A 347 -13.20 -1.13 -14.22
CA CYS A 347 -12.44 0.10 -14.46
C CYS A 347 -13.29 1.05 -15.32
N SER A 348 -14.37 1.53 -14.75
CA SER A 348 -15.50 2.15 -15.45
C SER A 348 -15.23 3.54 -16.02
N SER A 349 -14.08 4.17 -15.74
CA SER A 349 -13.68 5.47 -16.30
C SER A 349 -12.80 5.37 -17.55
N ILE A 350 -12.28 4.19 -17.91
CA ILE A 350 -11.46 4.00 -19.11
C ILE A 350 -12.35 4.15 -20.35
N THR A 351 -11.97 5.07 -21.25
CA THR A 351 -12.70 5.32 -22.48
C THR A 351 -12.05 4.71 -23.72
N GLU A 352 -10.76 4.41 -23.66
CA GLU A 352 -9.99 3.84 -24.77
C GLU A 352 -8.96 2.83 -24.24
N LEU A 353 -8.89 1.65 -24.85
CA LEU A 353 -7.83 0.66 -24.63
C LEU A 353 -6.94 0.57 -25.87
N ASN A 354 -5.70 1.01 -25.76
CA ASN A 354 -4.66 0.83 -26.78
C ASN A 354 -3.73 -0.29 -26.33
N LEU A 355 -4.13 -1.55 -26.56
CA LEU A 355 -3.37 -2.71 -26.09
C LEU A 355 -2.04 -2.84 -26.83
N PRO A 356 -0.93 -3.21 -26.17
CA PRO A 356 0.38 -3.28 -26.78
C PRO A 356 0.43 -4.38 -27.84
N ALA A 357 1.30 -4.20 -28.84
CA ALA A 357 1.44 -5.14 -29.95
C ALA A 357 1.97 -6.52 -29.51
N SER A 358 2.63 -6.59 -28.38
CA SER A 358 3.18 -7.82 -27.77
C SER A 358 2.10 -8.69 -27.09
N LEU A 359 0.91 -8.14 -26.81
CA LEU A 359 -0.14 -8.83 -26.05
C LEU A 359 -0.70 -10.02 -26.85
N LEU A 360 -0.62 -11.21 -26.26
CA LEU A 360 -1.07 -12.46 -26.88
C LEU A 360 -2.43 -12.89 -26.32
N THR A 361 -2.61 -12.85 -24.99
CA THR A 361 -3.78 -13.44 -24.35
C THR A 361 -4.37 -12.50 -23.29
N VAL A 362 -5.68 -12.48 -23.22
CA VAL A 362 -6.45 -11.82 -22.17
C VAL A 362 -7.47 -12.82 -21.66
N ASP A 363 -7.47 -13.08 -20.35
CA ASP A 363 -8.33 -14.07 -19.73
C ASP A 363 -9.76 -13.56 -19.42
N ASP A 364 -10.56 -14.41 -18.77
CA ASP A 364 -11.98 -14.18 -18.52
C ASP A 364 -12.25 -12.87 -17.73
N TYR A 365 -13.30 -12.15 -18.11
CA TYR A 365 -13.79 -10.93 -17.45
C TYR A 365 -12.79 -9.77 -17.34
N SER A 366 -11.63 -9.80 -17.99
CA SER A 366 -10.54 -8.86 -17.71
C SER A 366 -10.85 -7.40 -18.03
N PHE A 367 -11.73 -7.13 -18.97
CA PHE A 367 -12.23 -5.80 -19.32
C PHE A 367 -13.76 -5.69 -19.18
N SER A 368 -14.35 -6.54 -18.33
CA SER A 368 -15.79 -6.52 -18.08
C SER A 368 -16.20 -5.27 -17.29
N ASP A 369 -17.44 -4.83 -17.50
CA ASP A 369 -18.09 -3.68 -16.86
C ASP A 369 -17.34 -2.33 -17.01
N MET A 370 -16.51 -2.21 -18.06
CA MET A 370 -15.95 -0.92 -18.47
C MET A 370 -17.00 -0.06 -19.17
N SER A 371 -17.94 0.49 -18.41
CA SER A 371 -19.14 1.14 -18.95
C SER A 371 -18.87 2.39 -19.79
N ALA A 372 -17.71 3.06 -19.63
CA ALA A 372 -17.31 4.22 -20.44
C ALA A 372 -16.47 3.84 -21.68
N LEU A 373 -16.08 2.57 -21.86
CA LEU A 373 -15.18 2.12 -22.92
C LEU A 373 -15.82 2.27 -24.30
N ARG A 374 -15.24 3.15 -25.13
CA ARG A 374 -15.73 3.45 -26.49
C ARG A 374 -14.88 2.77 -27.56
N THR A 375 -13.57 2.71 -27.35
CA THR A 375 -12.62 2.26 -28.38
C THR A 375 -11.66 1.25 -27.81
N VAL A 376 -11.50 0.14 -28.54
CA VAL A 376 -10.49 -0.89 -28.27
C VAL A 376 -9.59 -1.02 -29.48
N LYS A 377 -8.25 -1.05 -29.27
CA LYS A 377 -7.26 -1.32 -30.30
C LYS A 377 -6.40 -2.50 -29.90
N VAL A 378 -6.32 -3.49 -30.77
CA VAL A 378 -5.65 -4.76 -30.56
C VAL A 378 -4.61 -4.96 -31.65
N GLY A 379 -3.40 -5.31 -31.26
CA GLY A 379 -2.29 -5.59 -32.18
C GLY A 379 -2.47 -6.88 -32.97
N LYS A 380 -1.55 -7.10 -33.91
CA LYS A 380 -1.59 -8.22 -34.87
C LYS A 380 -1.30 -9.59 -34.26
N GLU A 381 -0.65 -9.64 -33.08
CA GLU A 381 -0.21 -10.88 -32.43
C GLU A 381 -1.25 -11.46 -31.48
N ALA A 382 -2.41 -10.78 -31.26
CA ALA A 382 -3.44 -11.25 -30.35
C ALA A 382 -3.98 -12.63 -30.74
N LEU A 383 -4.01 -13.57 -29.80
CA LEU A 383 -4.42 -14.95 -30.00
C LEU A 383 -5.81 -15.25 -29.43
N SER A 384 -6.10 -14.72 -28.25
CA SER A 384 -7.37 -15.03 -27.58
C SER A 384 -7.83 -13.98 -26.58
N PHE A 385 -9.16 -13.89 -26.41
CA PHE A 385 -9.86 -13.20 -25.34
C PHE A 385 -10.79 -14.21 -24.63
N GLY A 386 -10.75 -14.21 -23.30
CA GLY A 386 -11.50 -15.12 -22.46
C GLY A 386 -13.01 -14.93 -22.49
N ALA A 387 -13.71 -15.71 -21.68
CA ALA A 387 -15.15 -15.61 -21.51
C ALA A 387 -15.51 -14.26 -20.86
N ASN A 388 -16.60 -13.64 -21.33
CA ASN A 388 -17.11 -12.37 -20.77
C ASN A 388 -16.08 -11.23 -20.75
N CYS A 389 -15.00 -11.31 -21.54
CA CYS A 389 -13.85 -10.40 -21.47
C CYS A 389 -14.23 -8.92 -21.59
N PHE A 390 -15.23 -8.58 -22.41
CA PHE A 390 -15.76 -7.23 -22.62
C PHE A 390 -17.23 -7.12 -22.19
N GLU A 391 -17.75 -8.04 -21.37
CA GLU A 391 -19.13 -7.97 -20.90
C GLU A 391 -19.42 -6.61 -20.25
N GLY A 392 -20.61 -6.04 -20.49
CA GLY A 392 -21.03 -4.78 -19.85
C GLY A 392 -20.36 -3.52 -20.39
N CYS A 393 -19.52 -3.59 -21.44
CA CYS A 393 -18.95 -2.41 -22.11
C CYS A 393 -20.03 -1.72 -22.96
N THR A 394 -20.97 -1.03 -22.31
CA THR A 394 -22.20 -0.48 -22.93
C THR A 394 -21.97 0.71 -23.84
N ALA A 395 -20.81 1.40 -23.74
CA ALA A 395 -20.47 2.54 -24.58
C ALA A 395 -19.62 2.17 -25.81
N LEU A 396 -19.38 0.88 -26.10
CA LEU A 396 -18.50 0.44 -27.18
C LEU A 396 -18.98 0.94 -28.55
N GLU A 397 -18.15 1.71 -29.25
CA GLU A 397 -18.39 2.32 -30.56
C GLU A 397 -17.50 1.71 -31.65
N ALA A 398 -16.23 1.41 -31.33
CA ALA A 398 -15.26 0.94 -32.29
C ALA A 398 -14.31 -0.11 -31.70
N PHE A 399 -14.05 -1.15 -32.46
CA PHE A 399 -13.06 -2.18 -32.13
C PHE A 399 -12.10 -2.36 -33.30
N TYR A 400 -10.83 -2.02 -33.10
CA TYR A 400 -9.77 -2.16 -34.10
C TYR A 400 -8.96 -3.43 -33.78
N CYS A 401 -8.90 -4.36 -34.72
CA CYS A 401 -8.12 -5.57 -34.59
C CYS A 401 -7.21 -5.76 -35.80
N GLU A 402 -5.90 -5.64 -35.58
CA GLU A 402 -4.89 -5.80 -36.63
C GLU A 402 -4.58 -7.25 -36.97
N ALA A 403 -5.08 -8.22 -36.19
CA ALA A 403 -4.82 -9.64 -36.40
C ALA A 403 -5.43 -10.11 -37.73
N ALA A 404 -4.62 -10.78 -38.55
CA ALA A 404 -5.06 -11.32 -39.84
C ALA A 404 -6.08 -12.48 -39.67
N THR A 405 -5.97 -13.23 -38.59
CA THR A 405 -6.92 -14.28 -38.19
C THR A 405 -7.69 -13.80 -36.96
N PRO A 406 -9.03 -13.92 -36.94
CA PRO A 406 -9.80 -13.54 -35.76
C PRO A 406 -9.30 -14.22 -34.49
N PRO A 407 -8.93 -13.46 -33.44
CA PRO A 407 -8.59 -14.06 -32.14
C PRO A 407 -9.69 -14.97 -31.62
N ALA A 408 -9.31 -16.06 -30.94
CA ALA A 408 -10.29 -16.94 -30.30
C ALA A 408 -11.05 -16.17 -29.21
N LEU A 409 -12.36 -16.37 -29.13
CA LEU A 409 -13.21 -15.77 -28.10
C LEU A 409 -13.76 -16.86 -27.17
N GLY A 410 -13.67 -16.61 -25.86
CA GLY A 410 -14.41 -17.38 -24.87
C GLY A 410 -15.92 -17.15 -24.99
N SER A 411 -16.70 -17.82 -24.16
CA SER A 411 -18.16 -17.71 -24.19
C SER A 411 -18.60 -16.29 -23.82
N ALA A 412 -19.58 -15.74 -24.56
CA ALA A 412 -20.22 -14.46 -24.24
C ALA A 412 -19.23 -13.27 -24.11
N ALA A 413 -18.12 -13.27 -24.86
CA ALA A 413 -17.06 -12.25 -24.75
C ALA A 413 -17.57 -10.82 -24.85
N PHE A 414 -18.63 -10.57 -25.59
CA PHE A 414 -19.28 -9.25 -25.77
C PHE A 414 -20.72 -9.22 -25.22
N ALA A 415 -21.04 -9.99 -24.18
CA ALA A 415 -22.38 -9.96 -23.60
C ALA A 415 -22.70 -8.57 -23.04
N ASN A 416 -23.97 -8.13 -23.16
CA ASN A 416 -24.43 -6.86 -22.62
C ASN A 416 -23.65 -5.62 -23.11
N THR A 417 -23.08 -5.68 -24.32
CA THR A 417 -22.34 -4.56 -24.94
C THR A 417 -23.18 -3.89 -26.04
N SER A 418 -22.67 -2.76 -26.56
CA SER A 418 -23.19 -2.12 -27.76
C SER A 418 -22.68 -2.75 -29.07
N GLN A 419 -22.19 -4.00 -29.06
CA GLN A 419 -21.55 -4.69 -30.20
C GLN A 419 -22.37 -4.56 -31.50
N ALA A 420 -23.69 -4.75 -31.44
CA ALA A 420 -24.56 -4.70 -32.60
C ALA A 420 -24.66 -3.32 -33.27
N SER A 421 -24.23 -2.25 -32.59
CA SER A 421 -24.13 -0.89 -33.14
C SER A 421 -22.71 -0.41 -33.35
N ALA A 422 -21.73 -1.12 -32.82
CA ALA A 422 -20.32 -0.80 -32.94
C ALA A 422 -19.72 -1.26 -34.28
N THR A 423 -18.64 -0.60 -34.71
CA THR A 423 -17.90 -0.97 -35.92
C THR A 423 -16.64 -1.74 -35.55
N LEU A 424 -16.45 -2.90 -36.16
CA LEU A 424 -15.21 -3.69 -36.13
C LEU A 424 -14.34 -3.30 -37.33
N TYR A 425 -13.14 -2.82 -37.07
CA TYR A 425 -12.13 -2.49 -38.07
C TYR A 425 -11.08 -3.57 -38.12
N VAL A 426 -10.88 -4.20 -39.29
CA VAL A 426 -9.95 -5.31 -39.51
C VAL A 426 -9.18 -5.12 -40.82
N PRO A 427 -8.03 -5.80 -41.06
CA PRO A 427 -7.37 -5.77 -42.36
C PRO A 427 -8.33 -6.15 -43.48
N ALA A 428 -8.23 -5.47 -44.64
CA ALA A 428 -9.16 -5.63 -45.77
C ALA A 428 -9.32 -7.10 -46.21
N GLU A 429 -8.20 -7.82 -46.26
CA GLU A 429 -8.12 -9.25 -46.62
C GLU A 429 -8.75 -10.18 -45.56
N SER A 430 -8.88 -9.72 -44.32
CA SER A 430 -9.41 -10.52 -43.20
C SER A 430 -10.91 -10.40 -42.98
N LYS A 431 -11.58 -9.46 -43.67
CA LYS A 431 -13.02 -9.15 -43.47
C LYS A 431 -13.90 -10.40 -43.54
N THR A 432 -13.68 -11.29 -44.54
CA THR A 432 -14.44 -12.51 -44.69
C THR A 432 -14.27 -13.43 -43.48
N ALA A 433 -13.03 -13.61 -42.99
CA ALA A 433 -12.73 -14.45 -41.83
C ALA A 433 -13.46 -13.95 -40.57
N TYR A 434 -13.51 -12.64 -40.34
CA TYR A 434 -14.22 -12.05 -39.21
C TYR A 434 -15.74 -12.11 -39.37
N SER A 435 -16.27 -11.98 -40.62
CA SER A 435 -17.71 -12.13 -40.89
C SER A 435 -18.22 -13.56 -40.68
N ASP A 436 -17.34 -14.55 -40.77
CA ASP A 436 -17.67 -15.96 -40.51
C ASP A 436 -17.42 -16.39 -39.06
N ALA A 437 -16.55 -15.66 -38.34
CA ALA A 437 -16.13 -16.01 -36.99
C ALA A 437 -17.23 -15.78 -35.95
N SER A 438 -17.39 -16.77 -35.05
CA SER A 438 -18.38 -16.70 -33.95
C SER A 438 -18.15 -15.45 -33.08
N GLN A 439 -19.23 -14.80 -32.69
CA GLN A 439 -19.30 -13.54 -31.94
C GLN A 439 -18.73 -12.33 -32.71
N TRP A 440 -17.60 -12.44 -33.45
CA TRP A 440 -17.05 -11.36 -34.27
C TRP A 440 -18.05 -10.88 -35.34
N LYS A 441 -18.79 -11.79 -35.95
CA LYS A 441 -19.84 -11.48 -36.96
C LYS A 441 -21.00 -10.68 -36.42
N ASN A 442 -21.14 -10.50 -35.11
CA ASN A 442 -22.25 -9.81 -34.47
C ASN A 442 -22.02 -8.29 -34.36
N PHE A 443 -20.87 -7.76 -34.78
CA PHE A 443 -20.65 -6.32 -34.88
C PHE A 443 -21.58 -5.73 -35.94
N GLY A 444 -22.10 -4.51 -35.68
CA GLY A 444 -23.02 -3.82 -36.58
C GLY A 444 -22.45 -3.56 -37.97
N GLN A 445 -21.12 -3.35 -38.04
CA GLN A 445 -20.38 -3.17 -39.26
C GLN A 445 -18.99 -3.83 -39.15
N ILE A 446 -18.49 -4.44 -40.23
CA ILE A 446 -17.10 -4.88 -40.37
C ILE A 446 -16.47 -4.08 -41.52
N ALA A 447 -15.55 -3.18 -41.14
CA ALA A 447 -14.90 -2.23 -42.04
C ALA A 447 -13.40 -2.58 -42.22
N ASP A 448 -12.79 -2.01 -43.26
CA ASP A 448 -11.32 -2.05 -43.41
C ASP A 448 -10.69 -1.13 -42.35
N ILE A 449 -9.67 -1.61 -41.63
CA ILE A 449 -8.93 -0.83 -40.62
C ILE A 449 -8.28 0.42 -41.22
N ASN A 450 -8.01 0.40 -42.51
CA ASN A 450 -7.50 1.54 -43.27
C ASN A 450 -8.62 2.42 -43.83
N SER A 451 -9.91 2.05 -43.72
CA SER A 451 -11.01 2.81 -44.28
C SER A 451 -11.27 4.15 -43.56
N GLY A 452 -10.80 4.31 -42.32
CA GLY A 452 -10.73 5.62 -41.64
C GLY A 452 -9.64 6.55 -42.21
N ILE A 453 -8.80 6.04 -43.12
CA ILE A 453 -7.86 6.81 -43.94
C ILE A 453 -8.50 7.10 -45.32
N SER A 454 -9.52 6.34 -45.72
CA SER A 454 -10.21 6.45 -47.03
C SER A 454 -11.26 7.56 -47.13
N ASP A 455 -11.52 8.36 -46.11
CA ASP A 455 -12.15 9.66 -46.27
C ASP A 455 -11.32 10.64 -47.13
N ILE A 456 -10.14 10.18 -47.59
CA ILE A 456 -9.31 10.86 -48.57
C ILE A 456 -9.87 10.69 -50.02
N GLU A 457 -10.76 9.72 -50.26
CA GLU A 457 -11.30 9.46 -51.62
C GLU A 457 -12.30 10.50 -52.13
N ASN A 458 -12.61 11.54 -51.37
CA ASN A 458 -13.35 12.70 -51.93
C ASN A 458 -12.47 13.66 -52.76
N GLY A 459 -11.25 13.24 -53.15
CA GLY A 459 -10.37 13.99 -54.05
C GLY A 459 -9.78 15.29 -53.49
N ILE A 460 -10.00 15.58 -52.19
CA ILE A 460 -9.54 16.82 -51.56
C ILE A 460 -8.11 16.66 -51.01
N PHE A 461 -7.74 15.46 -50.52
CA PHE A 461 -6.42 15.20 -49.94
C PHE A 461 -5.81 13.92 -50.50
N THR A 462 -4.50 13.94 -50.74
CA THR A 462 -3.65 12.74 -50.93
C THR A 462 -2.44 12.86 -50.05
N VAL A 463 -2.18 11.88 -49.18
CA VAL A 463 -1.06 11.91 -48.22
C VAL A 463 0.08 11.02 -48.72
N THR A 464 1.27 11.58 -48.78
CA THR A 464 2.52 10.85 -49.06
C THR A 464 3.42 10.88 -47.83
N ALA A 465 4.54 10.21 -47.84
CA ALA A 465 5.48 10.16 -46.73
C ALA A 465 6.01 11.56 -46.31
N ASP A 466 6.07 12.50 -47.23
CA ASP A 466 6.71 13.81 -47.07
C ASP A 466 5.76 15.01 -47.20
N LYS A 467 4.53 14.81 -47.71
CA LYS A 467 3.56 15.90 -47.90
C LYS A 467 2.10 15.44 -47.98
N VAL A 468 1.20 16.38 -47.75
CA VAL A 468 -0.22 16.29 -48.07
C VAL A 468 -0.46 17.08 -49.36
N CYS A 469 -0.97 16.44 -50.41
CA CYS A 469 -1.38 17.09 -51.65
C CYS A 469 -2.90 17.38 -51.59
N PHE A 470 -3.33 18.56 -52.06
CA PHE A 470 -4.72 18.93 -52.18
C PHE A 470 -5.18 18.65 -53.61
N GLY A 471 -6.37 18.04 -53.78
CA GLY A 471 -6.94 17.72 -55.08
C GLY A 471 -7.22 18.94 -55.96
N GLN A 472 -7.28 20.10 -55.35
CA GLN A 472 -7.29 21.43 -55.95
C GLN A 472 -6.60 22.43 -55.04
N ARG A 473 -6.16 23.55 -55.61
CA ARG A 473 -5.52 24.62 -54.83
C ARG A 473 -6.45 25.12 -53.72
N VAL A 474 -5.95 25.15 -52.49
CA VAL A 474 -6.70 25.62 -51.32
C VAL A 474 -6.23 27.00 -50.88
N ASP A 475 -7.14 27.87 -50.51
CA ASP A 475 -6.83 29.22 -50.00
C ASP A 475 -6.02 29.15 -48.72
N ARG A 476 -6.35 28.17 -47.86
CA ARG A 476 -5.66 27.94 -46.61
C ARG A 476 -5.78 26.46 -46.17
N ALA A 477 -4.68 25.90 -45.66
CA ALA A 477 -4.71 24.66 -44.93
C ALA A 477 -3.88 24.79 -43.64
N ASP A 478 -4.40 24.30 -42.57
CA ASP A 478 -3.81 24.31 -41.23
C ASP A 478 -3.53 22.90 -40.74
N LEU A 479 -2.38 22.69 -40.08
CA LEU A 479 -1.96 21.44 -39.45
C LEU A 479 -1.98 21.63 -37.94
N PHE A 480 -2.64 20.73 -37.23
CA PHE A 480 -2.76 20.72 -35.79
C PHE A 480 -2.15 19.46 -35.20
N SER A 481 -1.53 19.56 -34.03
CA SER A 481 -1.22 18.40 -33.18
C SER A 481 -2.53 17.83 -32.58
N THR A 482 -2.46 16.64 -32.01
CA THR A 482 -3.60 16.04 -31.28
C THR A 482 -4.03 16.86 -30.05
N SER A 483 -3.13 17.68 -29.49
CA SER A 483 -3.46 18.64 -28.41
C SER A 483 -4.19 19.90 -28.92
N GLY A 484 -4.48 20.00 -30.22
CA GLY A 484 -5.12 21.16 -30.83
C GLY A 484 -4.17 22.33 -31.12
N GLN A 485 -2.88 22.19 -30.87
CA GLN A 485 -1.90 23.23 -31.21
C GLN A 485 -1.66 23.27 -32.72
N MET A 486 -1.80 24.45 -33.32
CA MET A 486 -1.47 24.67 -34.73
C MET A 486 0.04 24.61 -34.92
N THR A 487 0.52 23.70 -35.76
CA THR A 487 1.94 23.46 -36.00
C THR A 487 2.42 23.99 -37.36
N ARG A 488 1.53 24.09 -38.34
CA ARG A 488 1.84 24.59 -39.69
C ARG A 488 0.62 25.17 -40.38
N THR A 489 0.81 26.17 -41.21
CA THR A 489 -0.19 26.70 -42.13
C THR A 489 0.43 26.88 -43.51
N VAL A 490 -0.32 26.53 -44.55
CA VAL A 490 -0.03 26.89 -45.95
C VAL A 490 -1.20 27.70 -46.52
N VAL A 491 -0.92 28.63 -47.39
CA VAL A 491 -1.95 29.48 -48.06
C VAL A 491 -1.72 29.48 -49.56
N ASN A 492 -2.82 29.49 -50.31
CA ASN A 492 -2.82 29.42 -51.78
C ASN A 492 -1.94 28.26 -52.30
N ALA A 493 -2.09 27.07 -51.71
CA ALA A 493 -1.20 25.94 -51.91
C ALA A 493 -1.91 24.74 -52.55
N ASP A 494 -1.17 23.99 -53.30
CA ASP A 494 -1.60 22.69 -53.86
C ASP A 494 -1.08 21.52 -52.98
N GLU A 495 -0.17 21.80 -52.05
CA GLU A 495 0.40 20.83 -51.11
C GLU A 495 0.87 21.44 -49.81
N MET A 496 0.95 20.62 -48.75
CA MET A 496 1.52 20.95 -47.46
C MET A 496 2.67 19.98 -47.15
N PRO A 497 3.91 20.43 -47.00
CA PRO A 497 5.03 19.57 -46.66
C PRO A 497 4.93 19.08 -45.22
N LEU A 498 5.34 17.83 -44.98
CA LEU A 498 5.40 17.20 -43.66
C LEU A 498 6.83 17.12 -43.11
N THR A 499 7.82 17.48 -43.91
CA THR A 499 9.23 17.48 -43.53
C THR A 499 9.49 18.42 -42.36
N GLY A 500 10.31 17.97 -41.38
CA GLY A 500 10.65 18.73 -40.17
C GLY A 500 9.58 18.68 -39.06
N LEU A 501 8.54 17.88 -39.20
CA LEU A 501 7.65 17.51 -38.12
C LEU A 501 8.22 16.36 -37.30
N HIS A 502 7.95 16.34 -36.01
CA HIS A 502 8.24 15.16 -35.17
C HIS A 502 7.29 14.00 -35.55
N PRO A 503 7.73 12.73 -35.41
CA PRO A 503 6.83 11.60 -35.51
C PRO A 503 5.61 11.79 -34.60
N GLY A 504 4.42 11.54 -35.14
CA GLY A 504 3.19 11.75 -34.39
C GLY A 504 1.94 11.83 -35.25
N VAL A 505 0.81 12.00 -34.59
CA VAL A 505 -0.49 12.16 -35.25
C VAL A 505 -0.82 13.63 -35.36
N TYR A 506 -1.31 14.03 -36.53
CA TYR A 506 -1.69 15.42 -36.83
C TYR A 506 -3.05 15.46 -37.54
N ILE A 507 -3.70 16.60 -37.49
CA ILE A 507 -4.95 16.87 -38.20
C ILE A 507 -4.71 18.00 -39.21
N VAL A 508 -4.92 17.75 -40.48
CA VAL A 508 -4.93 18.78 -41.53
C VAL A 508 -6.37 19.26 -41.76
N ARG A 509 -6.57 20.56 -41.78
CA ARG A 509 -7.87 21.20 -42.13
C ARG A 509 -7.69 22.08 -43.35
N ALA A 510 -8.52 21.86 -44.39
CA ALA A 510 -8.54 22.67 -45.58
C ALA A 510 -9.90 22.57 -46.27
N ALA A 511 -10.40 23.68 -46.85
CA ALA A 511 -11.62 23.73 -47.65
C ALA A 511 -12.88 23.11 -46.98
N GLY A 512 -12.97 23.27 -45.64
CA GLY A 512 -14.10 22.74 -44.87
C GLY A 512 -13.97 21.24 -44.51
N ALA A 513 -12.95 20.56 -44.98
CA ALA A 513 -12.64 19.17 -44.66
C ALA A 513 -11.48 19.03 -43.68
N SER A 514 -11.39 17.90 -42.97
CA SER A 514 -10.31 17.57 -42.09
C SER A 514 -9.82 16.15 -42.36
N VAL A 515 -8.50 15.94 -42.31
CA VAL A 515 -7.89 14.61 -42.43
C VAL A 515 -6.87 14.39 -41.32
N ARG A 516 -6.89 13.23 -40.71
CA ARG A 516 -5.90 12.78 -39.75
C ARG A 516 -4.73 12.15 -40.52
N ILE A 517 -3.52 12.56 -40.21
CA ILE A 517 -2.29 12.03 -40.81
C ILE A 517 -1.34 11.52 -39.73
N VAL A 518 -0.53 10.54 -40.09
CA VAL A 518 0.53 10.02 -39.21
C VAL A 518 1.88 10.35 -39.87
N VAL A 519 2.70 11.12 -39.17
CA VAL A 519 4.10 11.39 -39.53
C VAL A 519 4.96 10.36 -38.82
N ARG A 520 5.74 9.60 -39.58
CA ARG A 520 6.62 8.52 -39.09
C ARG A 520 8.06 8.97 -38.97
#